data_9a2204678dc4f8c508513d4b198cc944
#
_entry.id   9a2204678dc4f8c508513d4b198cc944
#
_cell.length_a   1.000
_cell.length_b   1.000
_cell.length_c   1.000
_cell.angle_alpha   90.00
_cell.angle_beta   90.00
_cell.angle_gamma   90.00
#
_symmetry.space_group_name_H-M   'P 1'
#
loop_
_entity.id
_entity.type
_entity.pdbx_description
1 polymer ?
#
loop_
_entity_poly.entity_id
_entity_poly.type
_entity_poly.pdbx_seq_one_letter_code
_entity_poly.pdbx_strand_id
1 'polypeptide(L)' 'MNESKVLGRFARLYVSKITKFGVMLRSFEEKDLEVLLPNNQVKKGTEKGDFYEVFLYKDSED' A
#
# COMPACT_ATOMS: atom_id res chain seq x y z
N MET A 1 -21.89 -11.24 -10.98
CA MET A 1 -21.45 -11.05 -10.78
C MET A 1 -20.62 -10.81 -10.54
N ASN A 2 -20.15 -10.88 -10.51
CA ASN A 2 -19.39 -10.81 -10.15
C ASN A 2 -18.76 -9.85 -9.50
N GLU A 3 -19.09 -9.40 -9.07
CA GLU A 3 -18.68 -8.45 -8.29
C GLU A 3 -17.60 -8.84 -7.47
N SER A 4 -17.39 -9.95 -7.27
CA SER A 4 -16.29 -10.44 -6.51
C SER A 4 -14.99 -10.22 -7.23
N LYS A 5 -15.03 -9.71 -8.40
CA LYS A 5 -13.82 -9.44 -9.06
C LYS A 5 -13.06 -8.28 -8.51
N VAL A 6 -13.73 -7.39 -7.84
CA VAL A 6 -13.07 -6.23 -7.25
C VAL A 6 -13.25 -6.33 -5.77
N LEU A 7 -12.21 -6.69 -5.09
CA LEU A 7 -12.27 -6.80 -3.65
C LEU A 7 -11.61 -5.59 -3.07
N GLY A 8 -12.41 -4.73 -2.50
CA GLY A 8 -11.88 -3.55 -1.89
C GLY A 8 -11.76 -3.72 -0.40
N ARG A 9 -10.65 -3.34 0.15
CA ARG A 9 -10.49 -3.39 1.59
C ARG A 9 -9.40 -2.42 1.98
N PHE A 10 -9.47 -1.96 3.21
CA PHE A 10 -8.41 -1.15 3.74
C PHE A 10 -7.37 -2.05 4.34
N ALA A 11 -6.13 -1.68 4.18
CA ALA A 11 -5.02 -2.43 4.74
C ALA A 11 -4.08 -1.47 5.40
N ARG A 12 -3.58 -1.84 6.55
CA ARG A 12 -2.60 -1.02 7.24
C ARG A 12 -1.23 -1.53 6.88
N LEU A 13 -0.46 -0.68 6.28
CA LEU A 13 0.88 -1.02 5.86
C LEU A 13 1.87 -0.12 6.58
N TYR A 14 3.11 -0.51 6.60
CA TYR A 14 4.12 0.31 7.25
C TYR A 14 5.20 0.67 6.25
N VAL A 15 5.84 1.80 6.49
CA VAL A 15 6.90 2.27 5.62
C VAL A 15 8.13 1.43 5.90
N SER A 16 8.52 0.63 4.94
CA SER A 16 9.68 -0.23 5.10
C SER A 16 10.93 0.41 4.52
N LYS A 17 10.77 1.32 3.59
CA LYS A 17 11.92 1.93 2.95
C LYS A 17 11.50 3.25 2.34
N ILE A 18 12.37 4.22 2.41
CA ILE A 18 12.12 5.52 1.80
C ILE A 18 13.11 5.70 0.67
N THR A 19 12.59 6.02 -0.50
CA THR A 19 13.41 6.21 -1.68
C THR A 19 13.13 7.58 -2.26
N LYS A 20 13.92 7.96 -3.24
CA LYS A 20 13.70 9.25 -3.87
C LYS A 20 12.43 9.26 -4.72
N PHE A 21 11.89 8.11 -5.05
CA PHE A 21 10.67 8.05 -5.84
C PHE A 21 9.42 7.98 -4.97
N GLY A 22 9.56 7.65 -3.73
CA GLY A 22 8.44 7.51 -2.82
C GLY A 22 8.82 6.57 -1.70
N VAL A 23 7.82 6.02 -1.04
CA VAL A 23 8.08 5.11 0.06
C VAL A 23 7.53 3.74 -0.27
N MET A 24 8.22 2.73 0.19
CA MET A 24 7.76 1.36 0.04
C MET A 24 6.98 0.97 1.26
N LEU A 25 5.79 0.46 1.05
CA LEU A 25 4.92 0.03 2.13
C LEU A 25 4.80 -1.47 2.10
N ARG A 26 4.80 -2.08 3.25
CA ARG A 26 4.66 -3.52 3.37
C ARG A 26 3.61 -3.85 4.40
N SER A 27 3.06 -5.03 4.25
CA SER A 27 2.03 -5.49 5.15
C SER A 27 2.64 -6.44 6.19
N PHE A 28 2.15 -6.35 7.41
CA PHE A 28 2.56 -7.30 8.41
C PHE A 28 1.93 -8.66 8.16
N GLU A 29 0.76 -8.66 7.58
CA GLU A 29 0.05 -9.91 7.41
C GLU A 29 0.41 -10.63 6.14
N GLU A 30 0.69 -9.90 5.10
CA GLU A 30 1.02 -10.50 3.83
C GLU A 30 2.41 -10.09 3.45
N LYS A 31 3.35 -10.94 3.72
CA LYS A 31 4.74 -10.58 3.50
C LYS A 31 5.07 -10.30 2.06
N ASP A 32 4.27 -10.85 1.16
CA ASP A 32 4.55 -10.61 -0.25
C ASP A 32 3.92 -9.34 -0.76
N LEU A 33 3.14 -8.67 0.06
CA LEU A 33 2.48 -7.46 -0.39
C LEU A 33 3.40 -6.27 -0.18
N GLU A 34 3.73 -5.62 -1.27
CA GLU A 34 4.60 -4.47 -1.21
C GLU A 34 4.06 -3.43 -2.18
N VAL A 35 3.92 -2.21 -1.72
CA VAL A 35 3.31 -1.15 -2.50
C VAL A 35 4.23 0.05 -2.50
N LEU A 36 4.41 0.64 -3.66
CA LEU A 36 5.17 1.89 -3.73
C LEU A 36 4.20 3.05 -3.72
N LEU A 37 4.37 3.93 -2.76
CA LEU A 37 3.56 5.13 -2.67
C LEU A 37 4.37 6.28 -3.23
N PRO A 38 3.95 6.86 -4.34
CA PRO A 38 4.74 7.92 -4.97
C PRO A 38 4.85 9.15 -4.08
N ASN A 39 5.88 9.92 -4.32
CA ASN A 39 6.16 11.09 -3.49
C ASN A 39 5.01 12.04 -3.38
N ASN A 40 4.26 12.23 -4.45
CA ASN A 40 3.18 13.20 -4.39
C ASN A 40 2.03 12.73 -3.53
N GLN A 41 2.06 11.50 -3.06
CA GLN A 41 1.04 11.00 -2.17
C GLN A 41 1.59 10.71 -0.78
N VAL A 42 2.84 10.98 -0.56
CA VAL A 42 3.46 10.74 0.73
C VAL A 42 3.26 11.97 1.59
N LYS A 43 2.81 11.77 2.81
CA LYS A 43 2.60 12.88 3.71
C LYS A 43 3.93 13.45 4.13
N LYS A 44 3.96 14.76 4.29
CA LYS A 44 5.14 15.42 4.72
C LYS A 44 5.54 14.93 6.10
N GLY A 45 6.79 14.62 6.28
CA GLY A 45 7.26 14.14 7.57
C GLY A 45 7.17 12.64 7.76
N THR A 46 6.82 11.92 6.71
CA THR A 46 6.75 10.47 6.81
C THR A 46 8.13 9.90 7.08
N GLU A 47 8.18 8.94 7.98
CA GLU A 47 9.42 8.29 8.35
C GLU A 47 9.27 6.79 8.27
N LYS A 48 10.41 6.13 8.20
CA LYS A 48 10.43 4.69 8.20
C LYS A 48 9.76 4.17 9.46
N GLY A 49 8.89 3.21 9.30
CA GLY A 49 8.15 2.67 10.41
C GLY A 49 6.77 3.27 10.59
N ASP A 50 6.49 4.35 9.91
CA ASP A 50 5.17 4.95 10.00
C ASP A 50 4.14 4.04 9.37
N PHE A 51 2.91 4.16 9.82
CA PHE A 51 1.84 3.36 9.27
C PHE A 51 1.01 4.17 8.30
N TYR A 52 0.57 3.49 7.26
CA TYR A 52 -0.35 4.07 6.30
C TYR A 52 -1.52 3.13 6.14
N GLU A 53 -2.70 3.69 6.05
CA GLU A 53 -3.87 2.89 5.76
C GLU A 53 -4.26 3.18 4.33
N VAL A 54 -4.24 2.17 3.49
CA VAL A 54 -4.53 2.34 2.08
C VAL A 54 -5.67 1.43 1.70
N PHE A 55 -6.35 1.81 0.65
CA PHE A 55 -7.44 1.01 0.14
C PHE A 55 -6.91 0.16 -0.98
N LEU A 56 -7.00 -1.13 -0.82
CA LEU A 56 -6.53 -2.07 -1.82
C LEU A 56 -7.70 -2.64 -2.55
N TYR A 57 -7.57 -2.75 -3.84
CA TYR A 57 -8.56 -3.52 -4.56
C TYR A 57 -7.84 -4.35 -5.59
N LYS A 58 -8.43 -5.48 -5.86
CA LYS A 58 -7.83 -6.41 -6.75
C LYS A 58 -8.62 -6.43 -8.03
N ASP A 59 -7.92 -6.20 -9.10
CA ASP A 59 -8.54 -6.22 -10.39
C ASP A 59 -8.19 -7.54 -11.00
N SER A 60 -9.12 -8.42 -11.06
CA SER A 60 -8.81 -9.74 -11.51
C SER A 60 -9.24 -9.96 -12.90
N GLU A 61 -9.15 -8.99 -13.67
CA GLU A 61 -9.52 -9.25 -14.94
C GLU A 61 -8.65 -10.11 -15.64
N ASP A 62 -8.00 -10.61 -15.53
CA ASP A 62 -7.32 -11.47 -16.32
C ASP A 62 -7.59 -12.47 -16.33
#